data_f64b01faf8943e47ca6cbae64bb3347d
#
_entry.id   f64b01faf8943e47ca6cbae64bb3347d
#
_cell.length_a   1.000
_cell.length_b   1.000
_cell.length_c   1.000
_cell.angle_alpha   90.00
_cell.angle_beta   90.00
_cell.angle_gamma   90.00
#
_symmetry.space_group_name_H-M   'P 1'
#
loop_
_entity.id
_entity.type
_entity.pdbx_description
1 polymer ?
#
loop_
_entity_poly.entity_id
_entity_poly.type
_entity_poly.pdbx_seq_one_letter_code
_entity_poly.pdbx_strand_id
1 'polypeptide(L)'
;CLLVGTGALAEAPPAQSRTPATTMASGITLEQIMADPDWIGPPVEDAYWSVDGRSIYFKLKRNGSSIRDLYRVDAANGTPAKLSDAELAIADGPAVFDHARDRAAFLRNGDVFVREVASGATRQVTRDNADKSGLQISSDGQLVSWSQGNEWFVWNASTGVASPVATLKTEDNPADAKPDQLERLQLSLFSTLRADKADKDAVRERTDKLDAENPNRSPAPFYLGDKPRVVMTSLSPSARWLLVVTVPKSHQHGKRPDVIHYVNESGYPETESARTYVGRNNPAPQSLLLLDLQSHKQYPLSMDDLPGIHDDPLHELRAKRIAELKKQGHADEAAALAAPRTRPVSI
;
A
#
# COMPACT_ATOMS: atom_id res chain seq x y z
N CYS A 1 -28.05 -21.77 96.81
CA CYS A 1 -26.71 -21.72 96.27
C CYS A 1 -26.69 -20.89 94.99
N LEU A 2 -26.19 -19.66 95.12
CA LEU A 2 -25.92 -18.75 93.95
C LEU A 2 -24.61 -19.12 93.38
N LEU A 3 -24.54 -19.33 92.04
CA LEU A 3 -23.35 -19.43 91.25
C LEU A 3 -23.26 -18.11 90.45
N VAL A 4 -22.21 -17.31 90.78
CA VAL A 4 -21.82 -16.10 90.06
C VAL A 4 -20.90 -16.53 88.95
N GLY A 5 -21.32 -16.35 87.69
CA GLY A 5 -20.49 -16.56 86.52
C GLY A 5 -19.73 -15.28 86.18
N THR A 6 -18.42 -15.29 86.28
CA THR A 6 -17.53 -14.19 85.83
C THR A 6 -17.37 -14.30 84.31
N GLY A 7 -17.97 -13.37 83.59
CA GLY A 7 -17.75 -13.21 82.18
C GLY A 7 -16.39 -12.57 81.91
N ALA A 8 -15.50 -13.31 81.20
CA ALA A 8 -14.29 -12.77 80.68
C ALA A 8 -14.56 -11.88 79.49
N LEU A 9 -14.21 -10.64 79.57
CA LEU A 9 -14.19 -9.68 78.49
C LEU A 9 -13.04 -10.08 77.55
N ALA A 10 -13.35 -10.54 76.31
CA ALA A 10 -12.42 -10.77 75.28
C ALA A 10 -11.87 -9.44 74.79
N GLU A 11 -10.60 -9.22 75.00
CA GLU A 11 -9.84 -8.07 74.52
C GLU A 11 -9.77 -8.10 73.00
N ALA A 12 -10.22 -7.05 72.29
CA ALA A 12 -10.18 -6.95 70.84
C ALA A 12 -8.71 -6.81 70.38
N PRO A 13 -8.30 -7.51 69.34
CA PRO A 13 -6.94 -7.39 68.82
C PRO A 13 -6.66 -5.99 68.37
N PRO A 14 -5.41 -5.48 68.52
CA PRO A 14 -5.04 -4.12 68.14
C PRO A 14 -5.24 -3.89 66.63
N ALA A 15 -5.90 -2.81 66.30
CA ALA A 15 -6.05 -2.37 64.91
C ALA A 15 -4.68 -2.26 64.23
N GLN A 16 -4.44 -3.13 63.28
CA GLN A 16 -3.26 -3.02 62.41
C GLN A 16 -3.39 -1.71 61.64
N SER A 17 -2.50 -0.78 61.91
CA SER A 17 -2.34 0.46 61.14
C SER A 17 -2.00 0.07 59.69
N ARG A 18 -2.99 0.14 58.85
CA ARG A 18 -2.74 0.10 57.40
C ARG A 18 -1.88 1.29 57.04
N THR A 19 -0.63 1.08 56.80
CA THR A 19 0.24 2.02 56.10
C THR A 19 -0.47 2.39 54.83
N PRO A 20 -0.76 3.65 54.53
CA PRO A 20 -1.32 4.03 53.25
C PRO A 20 -0.33 3.57 52.19
N ALA A 21 -0.78 2.66 51.29
CA ALA A 21 -0.07 2.38 50.09
C ALA A 21 0.13 3.73 49.40
N THR A 22 1.35 4.24 49.40
CA THR A 22 1.77 5.36 48.59
C THR A 22 1.52 4.98 47.17
N THR A 23 0.36 5.31 46.64
CA THR A 23 0.11 5.33 45.21
C THR A 23 1.15 6.27 44.64
N MET A 24 2.25 5.76 44.16
CA MET A 24 3.13 6.49 43.28
C MET A 24 2.26 6.88 42.09
N ALA A 25 1.65 8.05 42.16
CA ALA A 25 1.23 8.74 40.97
C ALA A 25 2.54 8.93 40.19
N SER A 26 2.83 8.04 39.26
CA SER A 26 3.89 8.24 38.31
C SER A 26 3.44 9.40 37.41
N GLY A 27 3.58 10.61 37.93
CA GLY A 27 3.41 11.82 37.17
C GLY A 27 4.46 11.79 36.05
N ILE A 28 4.03 11.68 34.80
CA ILE A 28 4.90 11.88 33.67
C ILE A 28 5.48 13.29 33.79
N THR A 29 6.80 13.42 33.90
CA THR A 29 7.46 14.73 34.01
C THR A 29 7.65 15.36 32.63
N LEU A 30 7.81 16.67 32.58
CA LEU A 30 8.11 17.38 31.33
C LEU A 30 9.41 16.89 30.70
N GLU A 31 10.41 16.59 31.53
CA GLU A 31 11.69 16.03 31.10
C GLU A 31 11.51 14.68 30.42
N GLN A 32 10.63 13.81 30.94
CA GLN A 32 10.30 12.54 30.30
C GLN A 32 9.60 12.72 28.96
N ILE A 33 8.64 13.68 28.87
CA ILE A 33 7.95 13.98 27.61
C ILE A 33 8.92 14.50 26.55
N MET A 34 9.91 15.30 26.98
CA MET A 34 10.92 15.88 26.09
C MET A 34 12.12 14.96 25.85
N ALA A 35 12.21 13.85 26.54
CA ALA A 35 13.23 12.83 26.30
C ALA A 35 12.95 12.03 25.01
N ASP A 36 13.91 11.21 24.61
CA ASP A 36 13.71 10.26 23.49
C ASP A 36 12.45 9.42 23.76
N PRO A 37 11.50 9.33 22.78
CA PRO A 37 10.26 8.56 22.91
C PRO A 37 10.46 7.09 23.31
N ASP A 38 11.67 6.55 23.23
CA ASP A 38 12.01 5.20 23.67
C ASP A 38 11.75 4.93 25.18
N TRP A 39 11.55 5.95 26.01
CA TRP A 39 11.18 5.77 27.41
C TRP A 39 9.80 5.11 27.61
N ILE A 40 8.89 5.22 26.63
CA ILE A 40 7.58 4.56 26.65
C ILE A 40 7.75 3.04 26.42
N GLY A 41 8.87 2.65 25.85
CA GLY A 41 9.13 1.31 25.33
C GLY A 41 8.79 1.19 23.84
N PRO A 42 9.51 0.38 23.08
CA PRO A 42 9.29 0.24 21.67
C PRO A 42 7.94 -0.45 21.41
N PRO A 43 7.10 0.08 20.52
CA PRO A 43 5.89 -0.60 20.10
C PRO A 43 6.22 -1.86 19.32
N VAL A 44 5.31 -2.85 19.38
CA VAL A 44 5.36 -4.01 18.49
C VAL A 44 5.01 -3.56 17.07
N GLU A 45 5.91 -3.81 16.13
CA GLU A 45 5.73 -3.45 14.72
C GLU A 45 5.64 -4.72 13.85
N ASP A 46 4.88 -4.66 12.76
CA ASP A 46 4.81 -5.68 11.70
C ASP A 46 4.59 -7.12 12.22
N ALA A 47 3.63 -7.32 13.10
CA ALA A 47 3.34 -8.65 13.64
C ALA A 47 2.65 -9.54 12.59
N TYR A 48 3.13 -10.79 12.43
CA TYR A 48 2.57 -11.77 11.52
C TYR A 48 2.76 -13.20 12.02
N TRP A 49 1.94 -14.12 11.52
CA TRP A 49 2.04 -15.54 11.82
C TRP A 49 3.09 -16.24 10.95
N SER A 50 3.80 -17.21 11.52
CA SER A 50 4.58 -18.19 10.75
C SER A 50 3.65 -18.97 9.80
N VAL A 51 4.20 -19.49 8.70
CA VAL A 51 3.44 -20.26 7.72
C VAL A 51 2.76 -21.48 8.34
N ASP A 52 3.37 -22.11 9.32
CA ASP A 52 2.82 -23.26 10.05
C ASP A 52 1.83 -22.89 11.18
N GLY A 53 1.62 -21.59 11.43
CA GLY A 53 0.72 -21.07 12.46
C GLY A 53 1.13 -21.32 13.90
N ARG A 54 2.37 -21.77 14.16
CA ARG A 54 2.85 -22.11 15.52
C ARG A 54 3.55 -20.97 16.22
N SER A 55 4.02 -19.98 15.48
CA SER A 55 4.76 -18.85 16.02
C SER A 55 4.23 -17.53 15.44
N ILE A 56 4.46 -16.47 16.21
CA ILE A 56 4.22 -15.09 15.78
C ILE A 56 5.58 -14.42 15.66
N TYR A 57 5.82 -13.75 14.55
CA TYR A 57 6.96 -12.88 14.33
C TYR A 57 6.55 -11.43 14.50
N PHE A 58 7.43 -10.61 15.04
CA PHE A 58 7.22 -9.17 15.16
C PHE A 58 8.55 -8.44 15.30
N LYS A 59 8.55 -7.16 14.98
CA LYS A 59 9.73 -6.31 15.11
C LYS A 59 9.67 -5.48 16.37
N LEU A 60 10.82 -5.29 17.01
CA LEU A 60 11.02 -4.32 18.08
C LEU A 60 12.22 -3.44 17.77
N LYS A 61 12.07 -2.15 17.97
CA LYS A 61 13.16 -1.18 17.91
C LYS A 61 14.10 -1.38 19.11
N ARG A 62 15.40 -1.33 18.88
CA ARG A 62 16.39 -1.32 19.99
C ARG A 62 16.36 0.02 20.70
N ASN A 63 16.49 0.01 22.01
CA ASN A 63 16.60 1.24 22.80
C ASN A 63 17.78 2.09 22.31
N GLY A 64 17.54 3.37 22.07
CA GLY A 64 18.55 4.33 21.61
C GLY A 64 19.08 4.08 20.20
N SER A 65 18.39 3.29 19.36
CA SER A 65 18.81 2.99 17.99
C SER A 65 17.63 2.94 17.05
N SER A 66 17.83 3.24 15.77
CA SER A 66 16.83 3.04 14.71
C SER A 66 16.74 1.59 14.24
N ILE A 67 17.62 0.70 14.72
CA ILE A 67 17.64 -0.72 14.32
C ILE A 67 16.44 -1.43 14.89
N ARG A 68 15.79 -2.25 14.06
CA ARG A 68 14.67 -3.12 14.42
C ARG A 68 15.10 -4.56 14.32
N ASP A 69 14.95 -5.29 15.43
CA ASP A 69 15.21 -6.71 15.48
C ASP A 69 13.92 -7.51 15.32
N LEU A 70 14.01 -8.64 14.64
CA LEU A 70 12.90 -9.57 14.51
C LEU A 70 12.90 -10.53 15.73
N TYR A 71 11.73 -10.63 16.33
CA TYR A 71 11.45 -11.54 17.44
C TYR A 71 10.46 -12.61 17.00
N ARG A 72 10.56 -13.76 17.64
CA ARG A 72 9.60 -14.85 17.51
C ARG A 72 9.05 -15.19 18.89
N VAL A 73 7.76 -15.42 18.96
CA VAL A 73 7.09 -15.99 20.12
C VAL A 73 6.34 -17.24 19.68
N ASP A 74 6.56 -18.34 20.40
CA ASP A 74 5.79 -19.57 20.21
C ASP A 74 4.39 -19.35 20.78
N ALA A 75 3.36 -19.71 20.02
CA ALA A 75 1.96 -19.51 20.40
C ALA A 75 1.57 -20.30 21.68
N ALA A 76 2.29 -21.38 21.98
CA ALA A 76 2.05 -22.19 23.18
C ALA A 76 2.77 -21.65 24.42
N ASN A 77 3.99 -21.10 24.26
CA ASN A 77 4.87 -20.76 25.39
C ASN A 77 4.89 -19.26 25.73
N GLY A 78 4.54 -18.41 24.81
CA GLY A 78 4.36 -16.96 25.03
C GLY A 78 5.64 -16.17 25.37
N THR A 79 6.84 -16.75 25.31
CA THR A 79 8.11 -16.08 25.61
C THR A 79 8.77 -15.59 24.34
N PRO A 80 8.88 -14.25 24.12
CA PRO A 80 9.55 -13.71 22.95
C PRO A 80 11.07 -13.99 22.97
N ALA A 81 11.59 -14.41 21.83
CA ALA A 81 13.02 -14.57 21.62
C ALA A 81 13.46 -13.79 20.38
N LYS A 82 14.55 -13.04 20.48
CA LYS A 82 15.17 -12.39 19.34
C LYS A 82 15.78 -13.45 18.42
N LEU A 83 15.57 -13.32 17.11
CA LEU A 83 16.19 -14.19 16.12
C LEU A 83 17.67 -13.88 15.97
N SER A 84 18.47 -14.94 15.85
CA SER A 84 19.84 -14.87 15.40
C SER A 84 19.92 -14.60 13.89
N ASP A 85 21.08 -14.18 13.38
CA ASP A 85 21.28 -13.93 11.95
C ASP A 85 21.01 -15.18 11.08
N ALA A 86 21.35 -16.36 11.60
CA ALA A 86 21.07 -17.63 10.93
C ALA A 86 19.55 -17.92 10.85
N GLU A 87 18.81 -17.64 11.91
CA GLU A 87 17.36 -17.78 11.93
C GLU A 87 16.69 -16.74 11.04
N LEU A 88 17.20 -15.49 11.00
CA LEU A 88 16.72 -14.46 10.10
C LEU A 88 16.83 -14.88 8.63
N ALA A 89 17.91 -15.57 8.26
CA ALA A 89 18.14 -16.04 6.90
C ALA A 89 17.08 -17.04 6.40
N ILE A 90 16.41 -17.73 7.31
CA ILE A 90 15.41 -18.77 7.01
C ILE A 90 14.00 -18.44 7.51
N ALA A 91 13.82 -17.34 8.23
CA ALA A 91 12.52 -16.93 8.77
C ALA A 91 11.49 -16.72 7.67
N ASP A 92 10.25 -17.09 7.95
CA ASP A 92 9.12 -16.79 7.05
C ASP A 92 8.86 -15.28 7.05
N GLY A 93 8.35 -14.76 5.92
CA GLY A 93 7.76 -13.44 5.86
C GLY A 93 6.25 -13.49 6.04
N PRO A 94 5.56 -12.33 6.06
CA PRO A 94 4.11 -12.27 5.97
C PRO A 94 3.63 -13.05 4.74
N ALA A 95 2.79 -14.07 4.95
CA ALA A 95 2.45 -15.03 3.91
C ALA A 95 1.01 -14.87 3.42
N VAL A 96 0.82 -15.11 2.13
CA VAL A 96 -0.47 -15.35 1.49
C VAL A 96 -0.63 -16.85 1.21
N PHE A 97 -1.86 -17.35 1.29
CA PHE A 97 -2.16 -18.77 1.18
C PHE A 97 -3.14 -19.04 0.04
N ASP A 98 -3.04 -20.20 -0.56
CA ASP A 98 -4.09 -20.74 -1.42
C ASP A 98 -5.35 -21.08 -0.59
N HIS A 99 -6.44 -21.43 -1.28
CA HIS A 99 -7.71 -21.69 -0.60
C HIS A 99 -7.64 -22.89 0.36
N ALA A 100 -6.93 -23.94 -0.03
CA ALA A 100 -6.76 -25.14 0.77
C ALA A 100 -5.74 -24.99 1.91
N ARG A 101 -4.94 -23.92 1.89
CA ARG A 101 -3.77 -23.67 2.75
C ARG A 101 -2.69 -24.76 2.64
N ASP A 102 -2.60 -25.39 1.47
CA ASP A 102 -1.56 -26.36 1.19
C ASP A 102 -0.26 -25.68 0.77
N ARG A 103 -0.36 -24.47 0.22
CA ARG A 103 0.76 -23.67 -0.29
C ARG A 103 0.69 -22.24 0.21
N ALA A 104 1.86 -21.72 0.57
CA ALA A 104 2.04 -20.34 1.00
C ALA A 104 3.08 -19.63 0.14
N ALA A 105 2.88 -18.34 -0.14
CA ALA A 105 3.88 -17.48 -0.74
C ALA A 105 4.18 -16.31 0.18
N PHE A 106 5.45 -15.91 0.27
CA PHE A 106 5.91 -14.80 1.10
C PHE A 106 7.14 -14.13 0.52
N LEU A 107 7.41 -12.92 0.98
CA LEU A 107 8.64 -12.20 0.66
C LEU A 107 9.67 -12.40 1.78
N ARG A 108 10.90 -12.70 1.40
CA ARG A 108 12.07 -12.73 2.28
C ARG A 108 13.20 -11.99 1.60
N ASN A 109 13.73 -10.96 2.27
CA ASN A 109 14.80 -10.10 1.73
C ASN A 109 14.48 -9.52 0.32
N GLY A 110 13.19 -9.22 0.05
CA GLY A 110 12.74 -8.71 -1.25
C GLY A 110 12.48 -9.79 -2.30
N ASP A 111 12.82 -11.06 -2.06
CA ASP A 111 12.57 -12.15 -2.98
C ASP A 111 11.30 -12.94 -2.65
N VAL A 112 10.68 -13.50 -3.69
CA VAL A 112 9.50 -14.35 -3.59
C VAL A 112 9.91 -15.78 -3.25
N PHE A 113 9.30 -16.32 -2.20
CA PHE A 113 9.41 -17.71 -1.78
C PHE A 113 8.04 -18.37 -1.80
N VAL A 114 8.02 -19.65 -2.14
CA VAL A 114 6.84 -20.50 -2.06
C VAL A 114 7.16 -21.69 -1.17
N ARG A 115 6.24 -22.01 -0.27
CA ARG A 115 6.38 -23.11 0.69
C ARG A 115 5.19 -24.05 0.64
N GLU A 116 5.46 -25.34 0.58
CA GLU A 116 4.47 -26.38 0.82
C GLU A 116 4.24 -26.51 2.32
N VAL A 117 3.03 -26.25 2.78
CA VAL A 117 2.72 -26.15 4.22
C VAL A 117 2.95 -27.46 4.95
N ALA A 118 2.51 -28.58 4.37
CA ALA A 118 2.58 -29.88 5.01
C ALA A 118 4.03 -30.39 5.16
N SER A 119 4.85 -30.25 4.14
CA SER A 119 6.25 -30.75 4.14
C SER A 119 7.26 -29.73 4.67
N GLY A 120 6.89 -28.44 4.67
CA GLY A 120 7.81 -27.33 4.97
C GLY A 120 8.82 -27.05 3.85
N ALA A 121 8.76 -27.77 2.72
CA ALA A 121 9.65 -27.56 1.58
C ALA A 121 9.48 -26.15 1.03
N THR A 122 10.57 -25.40 0.93
CA THR A 122 10.58 -24.00 0.52
C THR A 122 11.39 -23.85 -0.76
N ARG A 123 10.82 -23.14 -1.75
CA ARG A 123 11.45 -22.82 -3.02
C ARG A 123 11.60 -21.31 -3.16
N GLN A 124 12.79 -20.85 -3.48
CA GLN A 124 13.02 -19.47 -3.91
C GLN A 124 12.61 -19.33 -5.39
N VAL A 125 11.71 -18.38 -5.66
CA VAL A 125 11.17 -18.13 -7.01
C VAL A 125 11.95 -17.04 -7.73
N THR A 126 12.33 -15.98 -6.99
CA THR A 126 13.12 -14.87 -7.55
C THR A 126 14.43 -14.70 -6.78
N ARG A 127 15.41 -14.07 -7.46
CA ARG A 127 16.68 -13.70 -6.85
C ARG A 127 17.22 -12.45 -7.53
N ASP A 128 16.76 -11.31 -7.08
CA ASP A 128 17.15 -10.01 -7.63
C ASP A 128 17.02 -8.93 -6.54
N ASN A 129 17.41 -7.68 -6.87
CA ASN A 129 17.37 -6.56 -5.94
C ASN A 129 16.16 -5.63 -6.14
N ALA A 130 15.17 -6.02 -6.95
CA ALA A 130 14.02 -5.18 -7.19
C ALA A 130 12.97 -5.34 -6.08
N ASP A 131 12.38 -4.23 -5.69
CA ASP A 131 11.28 -4.21 -4.73
C ASP A 131 10.04 -4.88 -5.32
N LYS A 132 9.48 -5.82 -4.58
CA LYS A 132 8.27 -6.54 -4.96
C LYS A 132 7.14 -6.24 -3.99
N SER A 133 5.94 -6.11 -4.54
CA SER A 133 4.73 -5.84 -3.78
C SER A 133 3.52 -6.57 -4.37
N GLY A 134 2.37 -6.47 -3.72
CA GLY A 134 1.14 -7.06 -4.24
C GLY A 134 1.18 -8.59 -4.37
N LEU A 135 1.97 -9.27 -3.52
CA LEU A 135 2.08 -10.72 -3.56
C LEU A 135 0.72 -11.39 -3.37
N GLN A 136 0.39 -12.28 -4.28
CA GLN A 136 -0.86 -13.04 -4.28
C GLN A 136 -0.61 -14.49 -4.69
N ILE A 137 -1.52 -15.36 -4.32
CA ILE A 137 -1.54 -16.76 -4.77
C ILE A 137 -2.94 -17.10 -5.30
N SER A 138 -3.02 -17.87 -6.38
CA SER A 138 -4.30 -18.31 -6.90
C SER A 138 -5.00 -19.29 -5.95
N SER A 139 -6.32 -19.38 -6.06
CA SER A 139 -7.12 -20.26 -5.20
C SER A 139 -6.68 -21.73 -5.20
N ASP A 140 -6.17 -22.20 -6.33
CA ASP A 140 -5.66 -23.55 -6.53
C ASP A 140 -4.15 -23.70 -6.22
N GLY A 141 -3.50 -22.62 -5.79
CA GLY A 141 -2.08 -22.60 -5.47
C GLY A 141 -1.14 -22.73 -6.67
N GLN A 142 -1.64 -22.72 -7.92
CA GLN A 142 -0.82 -22.94 -9.11
C GLN A 142 -0.08 -21.69 -9.58
N LEU A 143 -0.64 -20.50 -9.31
CA LEU A 143 -0.08 -19.24 -9.74
C LEU A 143 0.29 -18.39 -8.52
N VAL A 144 1.51 -17.87 -8.50
CA VAL A 144 1.95 -16.85 -7.53
C VAL A 144 2.30 -15.59 -8.32
N SER A 145 1.68 -14.48 -7.97
CA SER A 145 1.86 -13.21 -8.67
C SER A 145 2.37 -12.11 -7.75
N TRP A 146 3.12 -11.18 -8.31
CA TRP A 146 3.63 -9.98 -7.64
C TRP A 146 3.80 -8.85 -8.64
N SER A 147 3.86 -7.62 -8.13
CA SER A 147 4.22 -6.44 -8.91
C SER A 147 5.66 -6.02 -8.62
N GLN A 148 6.32 -5.48 -9.65
CA GLN A 148 7.66 -4.92 -9.62
C GLN A 148 7.66 -3.64 -10.45
N GLY A 149 7.62 -2.50 -9.78
CA GLY A 149 7.40 -1.23 -10.47
C GLY A 149 6.05 -1.20 -11.19
N ASN A 150 6.09 -0.97 -12.50
CA ASN A 150 4.90 -0.96 -13.36
C ASN A 150 4.63 -2.30 -14.06
N GLU A 151 5.24 -3.37 -13.62
CA GLU A 151 5.11 -4.70 -14.21
C GLU A 151 4.50 -5.68 -13.21
N TRP A 152 3.70 -6.62 -13.74
CA TRP A 152 3.16 -7.74 -13.00
C TRP A 152 3.76 -9.05 -13.53
N PHE A 153 4.22 -9.87 -12.60
CA PHE A 153 4.81 -11.17 -12.85
C PHE A 153 3.93 -12.28 -12.30
N VAL A 154 3.98 -13.42 -12.93
CA VAL A 154 3.35 -14.66 -12.47
C VAL A 154 4.37 -15.78 -12.53
N TRP A 155 4.52 -16.49 -11.42
CA TRP A 155 5.18 -17.78 -11.39
C TRP A 155 4.14 -18.89 -11.45
N ASN A 156 4.37 -19.88 -12.32
CA ASN A 156 3.50 -21.04 -12.48
C ASN A 156 4.16 -22.27 -11.84
N ALA A 157 3.48 -22.90 -10.88
CA ALA A 157 4.00 -24.02 -10.12
C ALA A 157 4.25 -25.26 -11.00
N SER A 158 3.42 -25.49 -12.01
CA SER A 158 3.52 -26.66 -12.91
C SER A 158 4.71 -26.57 -13.85
N THR A 159 5.03 -25.39 -14.37
CA THR A 159 6.17 -25.17 -15.28
C THR A 159 7.44 -24.73 -14.54
N GLY A 160 7.29 -24.15 -13.36
CA GLY A 160 8.38 -23.56 -12.60
C GLY A 160 8.93 -22.26 -13.17
N VAL A 161 8.26 -21.67 -14.18
CA VAL A 161 8.68 -20.45 -14.87
C VAL A 161 7.99 -19.24 -14.26
N ALA A 162 8.74 -18.16 -14.04
CA ALA A 162 8.24 -16.84 -13.74
C ALA A 162 8.30 -15.98 -15.02
N SER A 163 7.20 -15.32 -15.36
CA SER A 163 7.12 -14.49 -16.56
C SER A 163 6.31 -13.21 -16.29
N PRO A 164 6.61 -12.10 -16.97
CA PRO A 164 5.77 -10.92 -16.94
C PRO A 164 4.43 -11.22 -17.63
N VAL A 165 3.33 -10.73 -17.04
CA VAL A 165 1.97 -10.86 -17.59
C VAL A 165 1.36 -9.53 -17.98
N ALA A 166 1.88 -8.43 -17.44
CA ALA A 166 1.48 -7.08 -17.79
C ALA A 166 2.62 -6.09 -17.55
N THR A 167 2.86 -5.22 -18.53
CA THR A 167 3.75 -4.05 -18.41
C THR A 167 2.92 -2.81 -18.70
N LEU A 168 2.92 -1.85 -17.77
CA LEU A 168 2.17 -0.60 -17.89
C LEU A 168 3.13 0.54 -18.28
N LYS A 169 2.80 1.25 -19.35
CA LYS A 169 3.53 2.43 -19.82
C LYS A 169 2.66 3.67 -19.74
N THR A 170 3.12 4.69 -19.00
CA THR A 170 2.45 6.00 -18.89
C THR A 170 3.00 6.98 -19.92
N GLU A 171 2.97 6.55 -21.17
CA GLU A 171 3.35 7.28 -22.38
C GLU A 171 2.37 6.92 -23.50
N ASP A 172 2.34 7.73 -24.54
CA ASP A 172 1.52 7.44 -25.71
C ASP A 172 2.09 6.25 -26.48
N ASN A 173 1.21 5.47 -27.11
CA ASN A 173 1.64 4.35 -27.91
C ASN A 173 2.43 4.85 -29.14
N PRO A 174 3.69 4.48 -29.30
CA PRO A 174 4.50 4.90 -30.46
C PRO A 174 3.90 4.53 -31.82
N ALA A 175 3.09 3.46 -31.86
CA ALA A 175 2.39 3.04 -33.09
C ALA A 175 1.32 4.05 -33.52
N ASP A 176 0.74 4.81 -32.58
CA ASP A 176 -0.32 5.80 -32.84
C ASP A 176 0.26 7.21 -33.09
N ALA A 177 1.59 7.36 -33.04
CA ALA A 177 2.24 8.64 -33.22
C ALA A 177 1.96 9.19 -34.63
N LYS A 178 1.33 10.38 -34.66
CA LYS A 178 1.09 11.09 -35.91
C LYS A 178 2.24 12.06 -36.15
N PRO A 179 2.79 12.07 -37.38
CA PRO A 179 3.86 13.00 -37.71
C PRO A 179 3.38 14.45 -37.51
N ASP A 180 4.23 15.29 -36.92
CA ASP A 180 3.97 16.71 -36.78
C ASP A 180 4.00 17.44 -38.15
N GLN A 181 3.77 18.76 -38.14
CA GLN A 181 3.73 19.52 -39.37
C GLN A 181 5.06 19.53 -40.11
N LEU A 182 6.18 19.63 -39.39
CA LEU A 182 7.54 19.67 -39.95
C LEU A 182 7.93 18.29 -40.47
N GLU A 183 7.66 17.23 -39.72
CA GLU A 183 7.88 15.84 -40.12
C GLU A 183 7.08 15.51 -41.39
N ARG A 184 5.80 15.91 -41.46
CA ARG A 184 4.97 15.74 -42.68
C ARG A 184 5.57 16.47 -43.88
N LEU A 185 6.06 17.69 -43.67
CA LEU A 185 6.70 18.46 -44.73
C LEU A 185 7.98 17.74 -45.21
N GLN A 186 8.84 17.31 -44.33
CA GLN A 186 10.06 16.57 -44.67
C GLN A 186 9.75 15.24 -45.39
N LEU A 187 8.81 14.47 -44.87
CA LEU A 187 8.34 13.22 -45.52
C LEU A 187 7.74 13.51 -46.90
N SER A 188 7.14 14.67 -47.15
CA SER A 188 6.62 15.04 -48.46
C SER A 188 7.72 15.38 -49.45
N LEU A 189 8.80 15.97 -48.98
CA LEU A 189 9.91 16.46 -49.82
C LEU A 189 10.94 15.38 -50.16
N PHE A 190 11.18 14.42 -49.23
CA PHE A 190 12.27 13.46 -49.36
C PHE A 190 11.77 12.04 -49.50
N SER A 191 11.98 11.42 -50.68
CA SER A 191 11.57 10.03 -50.94
C SER A 191 12.34 9.04 -50.05
N THR A 192 13.61 9.32 -49.76
CA THR A 192 14.45 8.50 -48.89
C THR A 192 13.86 8.41 -47.48
N LEU A 193 13.44 9.55 -46.88
CA LEU A 193 12.83 9.56 -45.56
C LEU A 193 11.51 8.76 -45.51
N ARG A 194 10.74 8.81 -46.60
CA ARG A 194 9.51 7.98 -46.72
C ARG A 194 9.83 6.50 -46.76
N ALA A 195 10.84 6.11 -47.53
CA ALA A 195 11.27 4.71 -47.61
C ALA A 195 11.78 4.23 -46.24
N ASP A 196 12.67 5.00 -45.60
CA ASP A 196 13.18 4.66 -44.26
C ASP A 196 12.08 4.54 -43.21
N LYS A 197 11.06 5.42 -43.26
CA LYS A 197 9.91 5.32 -42.36
C LYS A 197 9.08 4.08 -42.66
N ALA A 198 8.81 3.79 -43.91
CA ALA A 198 8.05 2.60 -44.32
C ALA A 198 8.75 1.31 -43.88
N ASP A 199 10.09 1.24 -44.03
CA ASP A 199 10.86 0.10 -43.55
C ASP A 199 10.82 -0.06 -42.04
N LYS A 200 10.96 1.03 -41.29
CA LYS A 200 10.84 1.00 -39.81
C LYS A 200 9.45 0.56 -39.36
N ASP A 201 8.40 1.06 -40.02
CA ASP A 201 7.02 0.68 -39.69
C ASP A 201 6.78 -0.81 -40.04
N ALA A 202 7.29 -1.31 -41.18
CA ALA A 202 7.18 -2.72 -41.54
C ALA A 202 7.94 -3.64 -40.56
N VAL A 203 9.14 -3.25 -40.14
CA VAL A 203 9.92 -4.01 -39.14
C VAL A 203 9.17 -4.04 -37.80
N ARG A 204 8.60 -2.91 -37.37
CA ARG A 204 7.81 -2.84 -36.15
C ARG A 204 6.58 -3.76 -36.24
N GLU A 205 5.76 -3.62 -37.30
CA GLU A 205 4.59 -4.49 -37.50
C GLU A 205 4.96 -5.98 -37.48
N ARG A 206 6.06 -6.33 -38.13
CA ARG A 206 6.54 -7.71 -38.15
C ARG A 206 6.94 -8.19 -36.76
N THR A 207 7.61 -7.34 -35.97
CA THR A 207 8.03 -7.65 -34.61
C THR A 207 6.81 -7.81 -33.69
N ASP A 208 5.89 -6.84 -33.74
CA ASP A 208 4.67 -6.86 -32.93
C ASP A 208 3.82 -8.12 -33.21
N LYS A 209 3.72 -8.52 -34.49
CA LYS A 209 3.02 -9.74 -34.86
C LYS A 209 3.72 -11.01 -34.33
N LEU A 210 5.05 -11.07 -34.44
CA LEU A 210 5.82 -12.22 -33.92
C LEU A 210 5.72 -12.29 -32.37
N ASP A 211 5.72 -11.17 -31.72
CA ASP A 211 5.60 -11.10 -30.26
C ASP A 211 4.20 -11.52 -29.78
N ALA A 212 3.16 -11.09 -30.50
CA ALA A 212 1.78 -11.48 -30.19
C ALA A 212 1.50 -12.99 -30.43
N GLU A 213 2.13 -13.57 -31.40
CA GLU A 213 1.94 -14.99 -31.78
C GLU A 213 2.86 -15.95 -30.99
N ASN A 214 3.89 -15.46 -30.30
CA ASN A 214 4.88 -16.29 -29.63
C ASN A 214 4.64 -16.38 -28.11
N PRO A 215 4.14 -17.51 -27.58
CA PRO A 215 3.85 -17.69 -26.17
C PRO A 215 5.09 -17.63 -25.25
N ASN A 216 6.30 -17.68 -25.82
CA ASN A 216 7.55 -17.60 -25.06
C ASN A 216 8.09 -16.17 -24.93
N ARG A 217 7.41 -15.20 -25.51
CA ARG A 217 7.75 -13.77 -25.38
C ARG A 217 6.89 -13.09 -24.35
N SER A 218 7.42 -12.00 -23.80
CA SER A 218 6.64 -11.13 -22.91
C SER A 218 5.48 -10.51 -23.68
N PRO A 219 4.30 -10.38 -23.06
CA PRO A 219 3.16 -9.69 -23.67
C PRO A 219 3.51 -8.25 -24.04
N ALA A 220 2.86 -7.73 -25.07
CA ALA A 220 2.99 -6.32 -25.43
C ALA A 220 2.60 -5.40 -24.25
N PRO A 221 3.24 -4.24 -24.07
CA PRO A 221 2.91 -3.33 -23.01
C PRO A 221 1.55 -2.65 -23.23
N PHE A 222 0.86 -2.33 -22.13
CA PHE A 222 -0.33 -1.49 -22.14
C PHE A 222 0.09 -0.03 -22.06
N TYR A 223 -0.24 0.74 -23.07
CA TYR A 223 -0.01 2.18 -23.11
C TYR A 223 -1.23 2.92 -22.54
N LEU A 224 -1.01 3.70 -21.49
CA LEU A 224 -2.07 4.43 -20.78
C LEU A 224 -2.14 5.91 -21.20
N GLY A 225 -1.28 6.33 -22.12
CA GLY A 225 -1.10 7.73 -22.50
C GLY A 225 -0.12 8.48 -21.59
N ASP A 226 0.26 9.70 -21.98
CA ASP A 226 1.24 10.54 -21.28
C ASP A 226 0.68 11.31 -20.08
N LYS A 227 -0.66 11.46 -20.02
CA LYS A 227 -1.36 12.28 -19.01
C LYS A 227 -1.57 11.60 -17.65
N PRO A 228 -1.87 10.30 -17.56
CA PRO A 228 -2.11 9.65 -16.29
C PRO A 228 -0.83 9.23 -15.57
N ARG A 229 -0.91 9.16 -14.24
CA ARG A 229 0.04 8.49 -13.36
C ARG A 229 -0.67 7.34 -12.68
N VAL A 230 -0.10 6.16 -12.71
CA VAL A 230 -0.61 4.99 -11.98
C VAL A 230 -0.39 5.20 -10.49
N VAL A 231 -1.43 4.97 -9.68
CA VAL A 231 -1.39 5.08 -8.21
C VAL A 231 -1.63 3.75 -7.52
N MET A 232 -2.40 2.85 -8.15
CA MET A 232 -2.67 1.53 -7.62
C MET A 232 -2.92 0.55 -8.76
N THR A 233 -2.51 -0.68 -8.56
CA THR A 233 -2.82 -1.80 -9.45
C THR A 233 -3.20 -3.03 -8.62
N SER A 234 -4.09 -3.86 -9.15
CA SER A 234 -4.49 -5.11 -8.53
C SER A 234 -4.73 -6.18 -9.60
N LEU A 235 -3.96 -7.25 -9.55
CA LEU A 235 -4.10 -8.38 -10.45
C LEU A 235 -5.15 -9.35 -9.91
N SER A 236 -6.00 -9.89 -10.76
CA SER A 236 -6.94 -10.95 -10.36
C SER A 236 -6.19 -12.24 -10.01
N PRO A 237 -6.69 -13.08 -9.08
CA PRO A 237 -6.04 -14.35 -8.72
C PRO A 237 -5.85 -15.31 -9.91
N SER A 238 -6.68 -15.17 -10.94
CA SER A 238 -6.56 -15.93 -12.20
C SER A 238 -5.51 -15.39 -13.16
N ALA A 239 -4.85 -14.28 -12.80
CA ALA A 239 -3.92 -13.53 -13.65
C ALA A 239 -4.48 -13.10 -15.01
N ARG A 240 -5.82 -13.03 -15.13
CA ARG A 240 -6.50 -12.62 -16.38
C ARG A 240 -6.78 -11.13 -16.43
N TRP A 241 -7.15 -10.54 -15.31
CA TRP A 241 -7.61 -9.15 -15.22
C TRP A 241 -6.68 -8.32 -14.35
N LEU A 242 -6.33 -7.14 -14.83
CA LEU A 242 -5.59 -6.16 -14.05
C LEU A 242 -6.42 -4.89 -13.89
N LEU A 243 -6.76 -4.56 -12.65
CA LEU A 243 -7.36 -3.27 -12.30
C LEU A 243 -6.24 -2.24 -12.14
N VAL A 244 -6.41 -1.09 -12.79
CA VAL A 244 -5.45 0.01 -12.74
C VAL A 244 -6.19 1.27 -12.32
N VAL A 245 -5.70 1.94 -11.28
CA VAL A 245 -6.19 3.24 -10.82
C VAL A 245 -5.18 4.30 -11.20
N THR A 246 -5.66 5.33 -11.86
CA THR A 246 -4.81 6.43 -12.32
C THR A 246 -5.31 7.78 -11.82
N VAL A 247 -4.39 8.75 -11.73
CA VAL A 247 -4.67 10.17 -11.49
C VAL A 247 -3.97 11.01 -12.55
N PRO A 248 -4.47 12.21 -12.90
CA PRO A 248 -3.78 13.08 -13.83
C PRO A 248 -2.40 13.49 -13.29
N LYS A 249 -1.35 13.41 -14.11
CA LYS A 249 -0.01 13.94 -13.77
C LYS A 249 -0.03 15.44 -13.47
N SER A 250 -0.92 16.18 -14.15
CA SER A 250 -1.08 17.62 -13.97
C SER A 250 -1.82 18.03 -12.70
N HIS A 251 -2.34 17.04 -11.91
CA HIS A 251 -3.04 17.35 -10.69
C HIS A 251 -2.09 18.04 -9.70
N GLN A 252 -2.45 19.28 -9.36
CA GLN A 252 -1.70 20.05 -8.37
C GLN A 252 -2.30 19.83 -7.00
N HIS A 253 -1.50 19.31 -6.11
CA HIS A 253 -1.82 19.31 -4.69
C HIS A 253 -1.91 20.76 -4.19
N GLY A 254 -2.74 21.00 -3.19
CA GLY A 254 -2.86 22.31 -2.56
C GLY A 254 -1.51 22.84 -2.05
N LYS A 255 -1.48 24.14 -1.73
CA LYS A 255 -0.27 24.81 -1.24
C LYS A 255 0.31 24.08 -0.03
N ARG A 256 1.60 23.79 -0.09
CA ARG A 256 2.39 23.16 0.97
C ARG A 256 3.33 24.19 1.57
N PRO A 257 3.52 24.25 2.88
CA PRO A 257 4.63 24.98 3.47
C PRO A 257 5.91 24.18 3.32
N ASP A 258 7.02 24.87 3.21
CA ASP A 258 8.34 24.26 3.24
C ASP A 258 8.91 24.37 4.66
N VAL A 259 9.47 23.27 5.16
CA VAL A 259 10.20 23.18 6.41
C VAL A 259 11.68 23.18 6.09
N ILE A 260 12.41 24.13 6.68
CA ILE A 260 13.84 24.24 6.46
C ILE A 260 14.57 23.57 7.63
N HIS A 261 15.37 22.57 7.31
CA HIS A 261 16.25 21.88 8.25
C HIS A 261 17.64 22.53 8.17
N TYR A 262 17.94 23.37 9.15
CA TYR A 262 19.23 24.06 9.23
C TYR A 262 20.35 23.18 9.82
N VAL A 263 19.96 22.15 10.59
CA VAL A 263 20.89 21.23 11.24
C VAL A 263 20.65 19.84 10.66
N ASN A 264 21.58 19.38 9.85
CA ASN A 264 21.58 18.07 9.20
C ASN A 264 23.02 17.60 8.94
N GLU A 265 23.19 16.38 8.46
CA GLU A 265 24.50 15.78 8.21
C GLU A 265 25.26 16.45 7.06
N SER A 266 24.55 17.04 6.10
CA SER A 266 25.19 17.69 4.93
C SER A 266 25.85 19.01 5.28
N GLY A 267 25.47 19.64 6.40
CA GLY A 267 25.95 20.97 6.82
C GLY A 267 25.36 22.14 6.00
N TYR A 268 24.43 21.86 5.07
CA TYR A 268 23.74 22.86 4.27
C TYR A 268 22.24 22.82 4.57
N PRO A 269 21.53 23.98 4.54
CA PRO A 269 20.09 23.97 4.74
C PRO A 269 19.37 23.09 3.72
N GLU A 270 18.57 22.15 4.20
CA GLU A 270 17.73 21.29 3.37
C GLU A 270 16.28 21.68 3.54
N THR A 271 15.52 21.63 2.44
CA THR A 271 14.11 21.99 2.43
C THR A 271 13.26 20.76 2.19
N GLU A 272 12.33 20.49 3.10
CA GLU A 272 11.34 19.43 2.98
C GLU A 272 9.95 20.05 2.83
N SER A 273 9.20 19.63 1.81
CA SER A 273 7.80 20.05 1.66
C SER A 273 6.91 19.30 2.66
N ALA A 274 6.29 20.05 3.56
CA ALA A 274 5.35 19.52 4.53
C ALA A 274 4.01 19.13 3.88
N ARG A 275 3.07 18.65 4.71
CA ARG A 275 1.70 18.35 4.27
C ARG A 275 0.99 19.63 3.83
N THR A 276 0.03 19.49 2.92
CA THR A 276 -0.83 20.59 2.49
C THR A 276 -1.59 21.19 3.67
N TYR A 277 -1.87 22.50 3.60
CA TYR A 277 -2.73 23.16 4.59
C TYR A 277 -4.09 22.48 4.68
N VAL A 278 -4.64 22.40 5.88
CA VAL A 278 -5.97 21.83 6.13
C VAL A 278 -7.04 22.51 5.26
N GLY A 279 -7.86 21.71 4.60
CA GLY A 279 -8.90 22.19 3.68
C GLY A 279 -8.41 22.77 2.36
N ARG A 280 -7.10 22.68 2.07
CA ARG A 280 -6.48 23.19 0.83
C ARG A 280 -6.02 22.07 -0.11
N ASN A 281 -6.22 20.82 0.25
CA ASN A 281 -5.88 19.67 -0.57
C ASN A 281 -7.13 19.23 -1.34
N ASN A 282 -7.18 19.52 -2.63
CA ASN A 282 -8.21 18.96 -3.48
C ASN A 282 -7.85 17.50 -3.78
N PRO A 283 -8.76 16.54 -3.54
CA PRO A 283 -8.51 15.16 -3.92
C PRO A 283 -8.33 15.06 -5.43
N ALA A 284 -7.35 14.27 -5.87
CA ALA A 284 -7.15 14.02 -7.28
C ALA A 284 -8.31 13.18 -7.84
N PRO A 285 -8.87 13.53 -9.00
CA PRO A 285 -9.84 12.67 -9.65
C PRO A 285 -9.17 11.36 -10.03
N GLN A 286 -9.76 10.25 -9.62
CA GLN A 286 -9.27 8.92 -9.95
C GLN A 286 -10.05 8.37 -11.15
N SER A 287 -9.35 7.68 -12.03
CA SER A 287 -9.94 6.95 -13.14
C SER A 287 -9.55 5.47 -13.02
N LEU A 288 -10.52 4.61 -13.29
CA LEU A 288 -10.34 3.16 -13.24
C LEU A 288 -10.28 2.60 -14.65
N LEU A 289 -9.33 1.70 -14.85
CA LEU A 289 -9.19 0.90 -16.07
C LEU A 289 -9.14 -0.57 -15.69
N LEU A 290 -9.90 -1.38 -16.40
CA LEU A 290 -9.78 -2.84 -16.34
C LEU A 290 -9.10 -3.32 -17.60
N LEU A 291 -7.98 -4.01 -17.44
CA LEU A 291 -7.21 -4.58 -18.54
C LEU A 291 -7.48 -6.07 -18.63
N ASP A 292 -7.91 -6.56 -19.80
CA ASP A 292 -7.96 -7.98 -20.10
C ASP A 292 -6.60 -8.39 -20.69
N LEU A 293 -5.84 -9.13 -19.90
CA LEU A 293 -4.48 -9.53 -20.25
C LEU A 293 -4.47 -10.61 -21.34
N GLN A 294 -5.56 -11.36 -21.50
CA GLN A 294 -5.66 -12.40 -22.53
C GLN A 294 -5.99 -11.81 -23.91
N SER A 295 -6.94 -10.87 -23.97
CA SER A 295 -7.35 -10.24 -25.24
C SER A 295 -6.60 -8.94 -25.53
N HIS A 296 -5.73 -8.50 -24.63
CA HIS A 296 -4.97 -7.24 -24.70
C HIS A 296 -5.86 -6.01 -24.89
N LYS A 297 -7.01 -5.94 -24.18
CA LYS A 297 -7.97 -4.86 -24.27
C LYS A 297 -8.04 -4.04 -22.97
N GLN A 298 -8.36 -2.76 -23.13
CA GLN A 298 -8.56 -1.81 -22.02
C GLN A 298 -10.02 -1.40 -21.97
N TYR A 299 -10.60 -1.46 -20.76
CA TYR A 299 -11.98 -1.07 -20.48
C TYR A 299 -11.99 0.03 -19.42
N PRO A 300 -12.36 1.27 -19.75
CA PRO A 300 -12.60 2.28 -18.74
C PRO A 300 -13.82 1.89 -17.91
N LEU A 301 -13.71 1.98 -16.60
CA LEU A 301 -14.80 1.74 -15.66
C LEU A 301 -15.38 3.08 -15.21
N SER A 302 -16.67 3.30 -15.45
CA SER A 302 -17.40 4.43 -14.88
C SER A 302 -17.94 4.08 -13.50
N MET A 303 -17.88 5.06 -12.59
CA MET A 303 -18.52 4.98 -11.28
C MET A 303 -19.91 5.65 -11.28
N ASP A 304 -20.33 6.26 -12.40
CA ASP A 304 -21.55 7.07 -12.47
C ASP A 304 -22.81 6.25 -12.21
N ASP A 305 -22.76 4.94 -12.50
CA ASP A 305 -23.89 4.01 -12.29
C ASP A 305 -24.01 3.48 -10.85
N LEU A 306 -23.08 3.85 -9.97
CA LEU A 306 -23.15 3.41 -8.58
C LEU A 306 -24.27 4.15 -7.83
N PRO A 307 -25.18 3.44 -7.14
CA PRO A 307 -26.24 4.06 -6.36
C PRO A 307 -25.70 5.06 -5.34
N GLY A 308 -26.21 6.28 -5.35
CA GLY A 308 -25.84 7.30 -4.38
C GLY A 308 -24.48 8.01 -4.64
N ILE A 309 -23.77 7.69 -5.74
CA ILE A 309 -22.45 8.30 -6.02
C ILE A 309 -22.52 9.81 -6.19
N HIS A 310 -23.64 10.31 -6.70
CA HIS A 310 -23.91 11.73 -6.90
C HIS A 310 -24.69 12.37 -5.76
N ASP A 311 -25.11 11.60 -4.77
CA ASP A 311 -25.88 12.11 -3.64
C ASP A 311 -25.01 12.96 -2.73
N ASP A 312 -25.58 14.03 -2.21
CA ASP A 312 -24.92 14.84 -1.20
C ASP A 312 -25.23 14.30 0.21
N PRO A 313 -24.29 13.59 0.86
CA PRO A 313 -24.52 13.02 2.20
C PRO A 313 -24.77 14.09 3.27
N LEU A 314 -24.46 15.37 2.97
CA LEU A 314 -24.68 16.49 3.88
C LEU A 314 -25.86 17.37 3.46
N HIS A 315 -26.69 16.91 2.55
CA HIS A 315 -27.81 17.69 2.00
C HIS A 315 -28.69 18.31 3.09
N GLU A 316 -29.13 17.53 4.09
CA GLU A 316 -30.00 18.03 5.15
C GLU A 316 -29.29 19.07 6.05
N LEU A 317 -28.04 18.80 6.44
CA LEU A 317 -27.25 19.74 7.26
C LEU A 317 -27.00 21.06 6.51
N ARG A 318 -26.72 20.94 5.22
CA ARG A 318 -26.51 22.10 4.34
C ARG A 318 -27.78 22.90 4.16
N ALA A 319 -28.91 22.26 3.94
CA ALA A 319 -30.21 22.92 3.84
C ALA A 319 -30.54 23.70 5.13
N LYS A 320 -30.32 23.11 6.30
CA LYS A 320 -30.48 23.80 7.60
C LYS A 320 -29.57 25.02 7.71
N ARG A 321 -28.29 24.87 7.37
CA ARG A 321 -27.33 25.98 7.44
C ARG A 321 -27.65 27.11 6.46
N ILE A 322 -28.08 26.79 5.24
CA ILE A 322 -28.55 27.78 4.25
C ILE A 322 -29.74 28.55 4.78
N ALA A 323 -30.71 27.87 5.40
CA ALA A 323 -31.88 28.52 5.99
C ALA A 323 -31.50 29.47 7.13
N GLU A 324 -30.54 29.10 7.97
CA GLU A 324 -30.01 29.95 9.04
C GLU A 324 -29.30 31.19 8.48
N LEU A 325 -28.41 31.02 7.50
CA LEU A 325 -27.67 32.12 6.88
C LEU A 325 -28.62 33.13 6.21
N LYS A 326 -29.67 32.64 5.53
CA LYS A 326 -30.72 33.50 4.96
C LYS A 326 -31.46 34.30 6.04
N LYS A 327 -31.79 33.69 7.21
CA LYS A 327 -32.42 34.40 8.32
C LYS A 327 -31.51 35.47 8.95
N GLN A 328 -30.20 35.24 8.90
CA GLN A 328 -29.19 36.16 9.43
C GLN A 328 -28.80 37.28 8.45
N GLY A 329 -29.35 37.27 7.24
CA GLY A 329 -29.04 38.26 6.18
C GLY A 329 -27.77 38.00 5.40
N HIS A 330 -27.11 36.82 5.57
CA HIS A 330 -25.89 36.44 4.88
C HIS A 330 -26.22 35.75 3.54
N ALA A 331 -26.81 36.48 2.59
CA ALA A 331 -27.30 35.94 1.33
C ALA A 331 -26.18 35.36 0.45
N ASP A 332 -25.02 36.02 0.40
CA ASP A 332 -23.88 35.59 -0.43
C ASP A 332 -23.27 34.28 0.08
N GLU A 333 -23.15 34.13 1.40
CA GLU A 333 -22.67 32.89 2.00
C GLU A 333 -23.67 31.74 1.78
N ALA A 334 -24.97 32.03 1.87
CA ALA A 334 -26.01 31.06 1.59
C ALA A 334 -25.98 30.59 0.13
N ALA A 335 -25.77 31.52 -0.82
CA ALA A 335 -25.64 31.22 -2.24
C ALA A 335 -24.38 30.38 -2.53
N ALA A 336 -23.24 30.73 -1.93
CA ALA A 336 -22.00 29.98 -2.06
C ALA A 336 -22.12 28.54 -1.50
N LEU A 337 -22.87 28.36 -0.41
CA LEU A 337 -23.12 27.04 0.19
C LEU A 337 -24.12 26.22 -0.64
N ALA A 338 -25.03 26.85 -1.36
CA ALA A 338 -26.01 26.21 -2.23
C ALA A 338 -25.44 25.81 -3.60
N ALA A 339 -24.28 26.33 -3.98
CA ALA A 339 -23.66 26.02 -5.25
C ALA A 339 -23.38 24.51 -5.41
N PRO A 340 -23.61 23.92 -6.60
CA PRO A 340 -23.28 22.53 -6.88
C PRO A 340 -21.79 22.26 -6.61
N ARG A 341 -21.51 21.17 -5.95
CA ARG A 341 -20.14 20.71 -5.70
C ARG A 341 -19.90 19.43 -6.48
N THR A 342 -19.01 19.49 -7.45
CA THR A 342 -18.44 18.29 -8.05
C THR A 342 -17.39 17.75 -7.09
N ARG A 343 -17.58 16.52 -6.61
CA ARG A 343 -16.57 15.81 -5.84
C ARG A 343 -15.93 14.79 -6.76
N PRO A 344 -14.61 14.79 -6.91
CA PRO A 344 -13.95 13.72 -7.60
C PRO A 344 -14.16 12.42 -6.81
N VAL A 345 -14.43 11.34 -7.51
CA VAL A 345 -14.46 9.99 -6.91
C VAL A 345 -13.04 9.64 -6.49
N SER A 346 -12.88 9.24 -5.25
CA SER A 346 -11.61 8.74 -4.70
C SER A 346 -11.89 7.37 -4.10
N ILE A 347 -11.07 6.40 -4.45
CA ILE A 347 -11.16 5.00 -4.04
C ILE A 347 -10.16 4.74 -2.93
#